data_6728615a361e2720d122c0ef6b76dcab
#
_entry.id   6728615a361e2720d122c0ef6b76dcab
#
_cell.length_a   1.000
_cell.length_b   1.000
_cell.length_c   1.000
_cell.angle_alpha   90.00
_cell.angle_beta   90.00
_cell.angle_gamma   90.00
#
_symmetry.space_group_name_H-M   'P 1'
#
loop_
_entity.id
_entity.type
_entity.pdbx_description
1 polymer ?
#
loop_
_entity_poly.entity_id
_entity_poly.type
_entity_poly.pdbx_seq_one_letter_code
_entity_poly.pdbx_strand_id
1 'polypeptide(L)'
;MLIGWILNRGQSAYSDWTRAERLALEGMVGLGLVSNLALLVGLSGQFNRVVLWGSVALVALLTWRGLVGWLRDAAALLRTIRYTERSTQLVALFVVAMLGLALLHALIPPVAFDAINYHLVGPARYLEAGAVQAHADNHFLGFPQGVEILYGVAISLFGRDTAAAPIHWWFGVLALLAIGGLITRYLNTSAAWWTVALTMTAWSLWLLFGWPYVDLAMVAYGAGV
;
A
#
# COMPACT_ATOMS: atom_id res chain seq x y z
N MET A 1 2.53 15.28 10.87
CA MET A 1 3.06 16.65 11.06
C MET A 1 4.24 16.94 10.14
N LEU A 2 5.27 16.08 10.03
CA LEU A 2 6.41 16.30 9.14
C LEU A 2 6.00 16.25 7.65
N ILE A 3 5.23 15.24 7.25
CA ILE A 3 4.72 15.10 5.87
C ILE A 3 3.79 16.26 5.51
N GLY A 4 2.83 16.59 6.36
CA GLY A 4 1.96 17.76 6.15
C GLY A 4 2.72 19.09 6.16
N TRP A 5 3.84 19.20 6.90
CA TRP A 5 4.69 20.39 6.90
C TRP A 5 5.56 20.49 5.64
N ILE A 6 6.12 19.36 5.17
CA ILE A 6 6.86 19.29 3.90
C ILE A 6 5.92 19.60 2.73
N LEU A 7 4.72 19.01 2.72
CA LEU A 7 3.72 19.25 1.68
C LEU A 7 3.14 20.67 1.75
N ASN A 8 3.01 21.26 2.95
CA ASN A 8 2.48 22.62 3.13
C ASN A 8 3.48 23.71 2.68
N ARG A 9 4.79 23.44 2.67
CA ARG A 9 5.75 24.37 2.04
C ARG A 9 5.73 24.33 0.51
N GLY A 10 5.17 23.27 -0.08
CA GLY A 10 4.90 23.14 -1.51
C GLY A 10 3.46 23.55 -1.90
N GLN A 11 2.74 24.31 -1.08
CA GLN A 11 1.32 24.61 -1.28
C GLN A 11 0.95 25.13 -2.68
N SER A 12 1.86 25.78 -3.39
CA SER A 12 1.62 26.21 -4.78
C SER A 12 1.67 25.04 -5.79
N ALA A 13 2.42 23.97 -5.51
CA ALA A 13 2.57 22.83 -6.41
C ALA A 13 1.46 21.78 -6.27
N TYR A 14 0.79 21.72 -5.11
CA TYR A 14 -0.24 20.72 -4.80
C TYR A 14 -1.66 21.29 -4.70
N SER A 15 -1.84 22.59 -4.99
CA SER A 15 -3.15 23.26 -4.92
C SER A 15 -4.19 22.58 -5.83
N ASP A 16 -3.75 22.03 -6.95
CA ASP A 16 -4.61 21.45 -7.98
C ASP A 16 -4.87 19.96 -7.81
N TRP A 17 -4.22 19.34 -6.83
CA TRP A 17 -4.35 17.89 -6.59
C TRP A 17 -5.72 17.54 -6.00
N THR A 18 -6.32 16.49 -6.55
CA THR A 18 -7.55 15.93 -6.02
C THR A 18 -7.32 15.31 -4.64
N ARG A 19 -8.40 15.12 -3.87
CA ARG A 19 -8.31 14.41 -2.59
C ARG A 19 -7.78 12.99 -2.74
N ALA A 20 -8.13 12.31 -3.83
CA ALA A 20 -7.66 10.94 -4.09
C ALA A 20 -6.14 10.89 -4.33
N GLU A 21 -5.58 11.83 -5.10
CA GLU A 21 -4.13 11.92 -5.31
C GLU A 21 -3.38 12.19 -4.00
N ARG A 22 -3.88 13.12 -3.18
CA ARG A 22 -3.27 13.40 -1.87
C ARG A 22 -3.30 12.19 -0.95
N LEU A 23 -4.43 11.49 -0.87
CA LEU A 23 -4.56 10.26 -0.07
C LEU A 23 -3.59 9.17 -0.55
N ALA A 24 -3.45 9.00 -1.86
CA ALA A 24 -2.50 8.05 -2.43
C ALA A 24 -1.05 8.40 -2.07
N LEU A 25 -0.63 9.65 -2.30
CA LEU A 25 0.73 10.10 -2.00
C LEU A 25 1.06 9.98 -0.51
N GLU A 26 0.18 10.46 0.37
CA GLU A 26 0.38 10.38 1.83
C GLU A 26 0.47 8.93 2.30
N GLY A 27 -0.37 8.03 1.75
CA GLY A 27 -0.33 6.60 2.03
C GLY A 27 0.98 5.96 1.60
N MET A 28 1.43 6.23 0.37
CA MET A 28 2.70 5.71 -0.17
C MET A 28 3.92 6.22 0.60
N VAL A 29 3.98 7.52 0.90
CA VAL A 29 5.05 8.10 1.71
C VAL A 29 5.05 7.50 3.12
N GLY A 30 3.86 7.31 3.71
CA GLY A 30 3.73 6.67 5.03
C GLY A 30 4.29 5.24 5.04
N LEU A 31 3.91 4.40 4.06
CA LEU A 31 4.43 3.04 3.91
C LEU A 31 5.95 3.05 3.66
N GLY A 32 6.44 3.93 2.80
CA GLY A 32 7.88 4.09 2.55
C GLY A 32 8.67 4.45 3.81
N LEU A 33 8.15 5.35 4.64
CA LEU A 33 8.78 5.72 5.92
C LEU A 33 8.79 4.54 6.90
N VAL A 34 7.69 3.79 7.02
CA VAL A 34 7.63 2.58 7.87
C VAL A 34 8.61 1.53 7.37
N SER A 35 8.69 1.30 6.05
CA SER A 35 9.65 0.38 5.44
C SER A 35 11.09 0.76 5.76
N ASN A 36 11.46 2.02 5.55
CA ASN A 36 12.83 2.50 5.83
C ASN A 36 13.18 2.42 7.33
N LEU A 37 12.23 2.76 8.22
CA LEU A 37 12.44 2.61 9.65
C LEU A 37 12.64 1.13 10.04
N ALA A 38 11.81 0.22 9.53
CA ALA A 38 11.95 -1.20 9.78
C ALA A 38 13.26 -1.77 9.21
N LEU A 39 13.71 -1.27 8.05
CA LEU A 39 15.02 -1.60 7.49
C LEU A 39 16.16 -1.17 8.43
N LEU A 40 16.14 0.07 8.92
CA LEU A 40 17.14 0.56 9.88
C LEU A 40 17.18 -0.28 11.16
N VAL A 41 16.00 -0.62 11.69
CA VAL A 41 15.86 -1.54 12.84
C VAL A 41 16.45 -2.91 12.50
N GLY A 42 16.20 -3.44 11.31
CA GLY A 42 16.72 -4.72 10.86
C GLY A 42 18.24 -4.72 10.67
N LEU A 43 18.80 -3.66 10.09
CA LEU A 43 20.24 -3.49 9.93
C LEU A 43 20.97 -3.35 11.27
N SER A 44 20.29 -2.86 12.32
CA SER A 44 20.83 -2.80 13.68
C SER A 44 20.74 -4.13 14.45
N GLY A 45 20.28 -5.22 13.83
CA GLY A 45 20.12 -6.52 14.49
C GLY A 45 18.90 -6.61 15.43
N GLN A 46 17.90 -5.77 15.23
CA GLN A 46 16.69 -5.70 16.08
C GLN A 46 15.40 -6.04 15.32
N PHE A 47 15.49 -6.84 14.22
CA PHE A 47 14.33 -7.21 13.41
C PHE A 47 13.47 -8.25 14.12
N ASN A 48 12.87 -7.87 15.23
CA ASN A 48 12.04 -8.74 16.06
C ASN A 48 10.69 -8.09 16.36
N ARG A 49 9.72 -8.93 16.74
CA ARG A 49 8.34 -8.53 16.95
C ARG A 49 8.19 -7.32 17.89
N VAL A 50 8.91 -7.30 19.01
CA VAL A 50 8.74 -6.26 20.04
C VAL A 50 9.19 -4.90 19.53
N VAL A 51 10.38 -4.85 18.90
CA VAL A 51 10.95 -3.60 18.39
C VAL A 51 10.18 -3.10 17.17
N LEU A 52 9.80 -4.00 16.24
CA LEU A 52 8.99 -3.63 15.08
C LEU A 52 7.60 -3.09 15.50
N TRP A 53 6.94 -3.76 16.43
CA TRP A 53 5.66 -3.28 16.99
C TRP A 53 5.81 -1.93 17.71
N GLY A 54 6.83 -1.79 18.53
CA GLY A 54 7.13 -0.55 19.24
C GLY A 54 7.40 0.60 18.25
N SER A 55 8.14 0.33 17.17
CA SER A 55 8.43 1.31 16.12
C SER A 55 7.16 1.75 15.37
N VAL A 56 6.31 0.81 14.95
CA VAL A 56 5.03 1.12 14.29
C VAL A 56 4.10 1.88 15.22
N ALA A 57 3.99 1.47 16.48
CA ALA A 57 3.18 2.15 17.49
C ALA A 57 3.68 3.59 17.76
N LEU A 58 5.00 3.78 17.83
CA LEU A 58 5.61 5.11 17.98
C LEU A 58 5.31 6.01 16.78
N VAL A 59 5.46 5.51 15.56
CA VAL A 59 5.11 6.26 14.34
C VAL A 59 3.63 6.62 14.35
N ALA A 60 2.74 5.67 14.65
CA ALA A 60 1.31 5.91 14.74
C ALA A 60 0.96 6.96 15.80
N LEU A 61 1.60 6.91 16.97
CA LEU A 61 1.43 7.89 18.04
C LEU A 61 1.91 9.28 17.64
N LEU A 62 3.08 9.39 17.00
CA LEU A 62 3.64 10.68 16.56
C LEU A 62 2.84 11.29 15.42
N THR A 63 2.22 10.46 14.57
CA THR A 63 1.47 10.89 13.38
C THR A 63 -0.04 10.77 13.54
N TRP A 64 -0.57 10.46 14.74
CA TRP A 64 -1.98 10.15 14.96
C TRP A 64 -2.97 11.19 14.40
N ARG A 65 -2.62 12.49 14.52
CA ARG A 65 -3.48 13.58 13.97
C ARG A 65 -3.54 13.53 12.44
N GLY A 66 -2.41 13.24 11.79
CA GLY A 66 -2.34 13.04 10.34
C GLY A 66 -3.14 11.81 9.92
N LEU A 67 -3.00 10.70 10.64
CA LEU A 67 -3.76 9.47 10.38
C LEU A 67 -5.28 9.70 10.50
N VAL A 68 -5.72 10.39 11.56
CA VAL A 68 -7.14 10.75 11.71
C VAL A 68 -7.61 11.67 10.59
N GLY A 69 -6.79 12.65 10.17
CA GLY A 69 -7.06 13.51 9.02
C GLY A 69 -7.23 12.69 7.75
N TRP A 70 -6.28 11.80 7.47
CA TRP A 70 -6.29 10.90 6.32
C TRP A 70 -7.57 10.02 6.28
N LEU A 71 -7.96 9.42 7.41
CA LEU A 71 -9.18 8.63 7.51
C LEU A 71 -10.46 9.46 7.27
N ARG A 72 -10.48 10.70 7.75
CA ARG A 72 -11.60 11.62 7.49
C ARG A 72 -11.70 11.97 6.00
N ASP A 73 -10.58 12.23 5.35
CA ASP A 73 -10.52 12.55 3.92
C ASP A 73 -10.90 11.34 3.06
N ALA A 74 -10.47 10.13 3.44
CA ALA A 74 -10.91 8.88 2.80
C ALA A 74 -12.43 8.68 2.94
N ALA A 75 -12.98 8.86 4.13
CA ALA A 75 -14.42 8.79 4.36
C ALA A 75 -15.19 9.86 3.58
N ALA A 76 -14.66 11.08 3.47
CA ALA A 76 -15.26 12.15 2.70
C ALA A 76 -15.22 11.85 1.19
N LEU A 77 -14.13 11.24 0.68
CA LEU A 77 -14.04 10.79 -0.71
C LEU A 77 -15.14 9.77 -1.03
N LEU A 78 -15.30 8.75 -0.19
CA LEU A 78 -16.35 7.74 -0.36
C LEU A 78 -17.77 8.34 -0.35
N ARG A 79 -17.99 9.37 0.45
CA ARG A 79 -19.30 10.07 0.50
C ARG A 79 -19.63 10.79 -0.81
N THR A 80 -18.64 11.18 -1.62
CA THR A 80 -18.89 11.87 -2.89
C THR A 80 -19.60 10.98 -3.91
N ILE A 81 -19.47 9.66 -3.80
CA ILE A 81 -20.08 8.68 -4.71
C ILE A 81 -21.61 8.86 -4.78
N ARG A 82 -22.26 9.15 -3.65
CA ARG A 82 -23.72 9.32 -3.57
C ARG A 82 -24.26 10.52 -4.38
N TYR A 83 -23.38 11.45 -4.76
CA TYR A 83 -23.76 12.64 -5.53
C TYR A 83 -23.47 12.50 -7.03
N THR A 84 -22.99 11.32 -7.46
CA THR A 84 -22.76 10.99 -8.86
C THR A 84 -24.01 10.39 -9.50
N GLU A 85 -23.98 10.23 -10.83
CA GLU A 85 -25.05 9.56 -11.56
C GLU A 85 -25.18 8.08 -11.18
N ARG A 86 -26.37 7.49 -11.36
CA ARG A 86 -26.64 6.09 -11.01
C ARG A 86 -25.68 5.11 -11.70
N SER A 87 -25.34 5.34 -12.97
CA SER A 87 -24.34 4.54 -13.70
C SER A 87 -23.00 4.52 -12.98
N THR A 88 -22.51 5.68 -12.57
CA THR A 88 -21.27 5.83 -11.81
C THR A 88 -21.36 5.17 -10.44
N GLN A 89 -22.52 5.25 -9.75
CA GLN A 89 -22.72 4.55 -8.48
C GLN A 89 -22.63 3.03 -8.62
N LEU A 90 -23.22 2.46 -9.71
CA LEU A 90 -23.14 1.03 -10.00
C LEU A 90 -21.70 0.60 -10.31
N VAL A 91 -20.97 1.41 -11.08
CA VAL A 91 -19.55 1.15 -11.36
C VAL A 91 -18.71 1.24 -10.08
N ALA A 92 -18.96 2.22 -9.22
CA ALA A 92 -18.29 2.32 -7.92
C ALA A 92 -18.58 1.11 -7.02
N LEU A 93 -19.83 0.64 -7.00
CA LEU A 93 -20.20 -0.58 -6.28
C LEU A 93 -19.47 -1.81 -6.83
N PHE A 94 -19.37 -1.95 -8.15
CA PHE A 94 -18.57 -3.00 -8.79
C PHE A 94 -17.10 -2.94 -8.35
N VAL A 95 -16.47 -1.76 -8.38
CA VAL A 95 -15.07 -1.59 -7.93
C VAL A 95 -14.91 -2.00 -6.47
N VAL A 96 -15.80 -1.55 -5.58
CA VAL A 96 -15.75 -1.91 -4.16
C VAL A 96 -15.91 -3.42 -3.97
N ALA A 97 -16.83 -4.05 -4.70
CA ALA A 97 -17.02 -5.50 -4.66
C ALA A 97 -15.77 -6.26 -5.13
N MET A 98 -15.16 -5.83 -6.24
CA MET A 98 -13.91 -6.42 -6.77
C MET A 98 -12.74 -6.25 -5.81
N LEU A 99 -12.60 -5.09 -5.17
CA LEU A 99 -11.60 -4.87 -4.14
C LEU A 99 -11.84 -5.73 -2.90
N GLY A 100 -13.10 -5.91 -2.50
CA GLY A 100 -13.48 -6.80 -1.41
C GLY A 100 -13.12 -8.26 -1.71
N LEU A 101 -13.44 -8.75 -2.91
CA LEU A 101 -13.09 -10.09 -3.36
C LEU A 101 -11.56 -10.27 -3.45
N ALA A 102 -10.84 -9.25 -3.94
CA ALA A 102 -9.39 -9.26 -3.99
C ALA A 102 -8.76 -9.28 -2.58
N LEU A 103 -9.36 -8.58 -1.61
CA LEU A 103 -8.92 -8.65 -0.21
C LEU A 103 -9.17 -10.05 0.38
N LEU A 104 -10.31 -10.66 0.11
CA LEU A 104 -10.57 -12.05 0.53
C LEU A 104 -9.54 -13.00 -0.09
N HIS A 105 -9.18 -12.80 -1.37
CA HIS A 105 -8.10 -13.56 -2.01
C HIS A 105 -6.74 -13.31 -1.31
N ALA A 106 -6.44 -12.07 -0.92
CA ALA A 106 -5.20 -11.73 -0.20
C ALA A 106 -5.08 -12.37 1.19
N LEU A 107 -6.20 -12.80 1.78
CA LEU A 107 -6.21 -13.48 3.10
C LEU A 107 -6.03 -15.01 2.99
N ILE A 108 -5.99 -15.57 1.78
CA ILE A 108 -5.72 -16.98 1.55
C ILE A 108 -4.19 -17.22 1.68
N PRO A 109 -3.76 -18.41 2.13
CA PRO A 109 -2.33 -18.76 2.17
C PRO A 109 -1.68 -18.55 0.79
N PRO A 110 -0.52 -17.88 0.73
CA PRO A 110 0.16 -17.60 -0.52
C PRO A 110 0.67 -18.88 -1.19
N VAL A 111 0.31 -19.07 -2.46
CA VAL A 111 0.71 -20.23 -3.28
C VAL A 111 1.42 -19.80 -4.57
N ALA A 112 1.46 -18.51 -4.86
CA ALA A 112 2.09 -17.99 -6.06
C ALA A 112 3.60 -18.22 -6.02
N PHE A 113 4.19 -18.64 -7.16
CA PHE A 113 5.57 -19.07 -7.26
C PHE A 113 6.56 -18.06 -6.67
N ASP A 114 6.50 -16.81 -7.11
CA ASP A 114 7.43 -15.77 -6.67
C ASP A 114 7.24 -15.41 -5.18
N ALA A 115 5.99 -15.45 -4.70
CA ALA A 115 5.68 -15.22 -3.29
C ALA A 115 6.46 -16.18 -2.38
N ILE A 116 6.41 -17.50 -2.67
CA ILE A 116 7.00 -18.55 -1.83
C ILE A 116 8.49 -18.76 -2.09
N ASN A 117 9.03 -18.31 -3.24
CA ASN A 117 10.45 -18.52 -3.58
C ASN A 117 11.35 -17.38 -3.12
N TYR A 118 10.86 -16.12 -3.03
CA TYR A 118 11.71 -15.01 -2.60
C TYR A 118 10.98 -13.89 -1.85
N HIS A 119 9.76 -13.45 -2.23
CA HIS A 119 9.11 -12.33 -1.57
C HIS A 119 8.81 -12.58 -0.09
N LEU A 120 8.51 -13.81 0.31
CA LEU A 120 8.28 -14.19 1.71
C LEU A 120 9.52 -14.82 2.36
N VAL A 121 10.45 -15.36 1.57
CA VAL A 121 11.66 -16.01 2.08
C VAL A 121 12.58 -15.00 2.78
N GLY A 122 12.78 -13.82 2.19
CA GLY A 122 13.55 -12.74 2.82
C GLY A 122 13.01 -12.37 4.19
N PRO A 123 11.75 -11.90 4.28
CA PRO A 123 11.09 -11.58 5.55
C PRO A 123 11.17 -12.69 6.61
N ALA A 124 10.95 -13.96 6.23
CA ALA A 124 11.05 -15.09 7.14
C ALA A 124 12.47 -15.22 7.71
N ARG A 125 13.49 -15.20 6.85
CA ARG A 125 14.90 -15.28 7.25
C ARG A 125 15.32 -14.11 8.13
N TYR A 126 14.85 -12.89 7.84
CA TYR A 126 15.16 -11.71 8.65
C TYR A 126 14.55 -11.80 10.05
N LEU A 127 13.34 -12.34 10.16
CA LEU A 127 12.70 -12.59 11.47
C LEU A 127 13.39 -13.68 12.26
N GLU A 128 13.82 -14.77 11.60
CA GLU A 128 14.59 -15.87 12.21
C GLU A 128 15.96 -15.39 12.70
N ALA A 129 16.66 -14.60 11.87
CA ALA A 129 17.99 -14.05 12.21
C ALA A 129 17.93 -12.89 13.20
N GLY A 130 16.76 -12.27 13.37
CA GLY A 130 16.62 -11.00 14.10
C GLY A 130 17.31 -9.81 13.42
N ALA A 131 17.69 -9.93 12.15
CA ALA A 131 18.45 -8.94 11.41
C ALA A 131 18.20 -9.03 9.91
N VAL A 132 18.26 -7.89 9.22
CA VAL A 132 18.33 -7.84 7.76
C VAL A 132 19.79 -8.05 7.34
N GLN A 133 20.03 -9.10 6.57
CA GLN A 133 21.37 -9.50 6.14
C GLN A 133 21.35 -10.06 4.71
N ALA A 134 22.52 -10.03 4.05
CA ALA A 134 22.67 -10.57 2.72
C ALA A 134 22.59 -12.11 2.71
N HIS A 135 22.00 -12.67 1.67
CA HIS A 135 21.84 -14.10 1.44
C HIS A 135 22.37 -14.48 0.05
N ALA A 136 23.59 -15.02 -0.02
CA ALA A 136 24.25 -15.38 -1.28
C ALA A 136 23.63 -16.59 -1.99
N ASP A 137 22.88 -17.41 -1.27
CA ASP A 137 22.22 -18.62 -1.78
C ASP A 137 20.93 -18.34 -2.57
N ASN A 138 20.40 -17.11 -2.47
CA ASN A 138 19.21 -16.68 -3.22
C ASN A 138 19.44 -15.26 -3.76
N HIS A 139 19.77 -15.15 -5.05
CA HIS A 139 20.08 -13.89 -5.69
C HIS A 139 18.93 -12.89 -5.70
N PHE A 140 17.68 -13.34 -5.64
CA PHE A 140 16.49 -12.45 -5.55
C PHE A 140 16.49 -11.65 -4.25
N LEU A 141 17.09 -12.15 -3.17
CA LEU A 141 17.22 -11.41 -1.92
C LEU A 141 18.26 -10.27 -1.98
N GLY A 142 19.00 -10.19 -3.09
CA GLY A 142 19.90 -9.06 -3.38
C GLY A 142 19.18 -7.86 -4.03
N PHE A 143 17.92 -7.99 -4.44
CA PHE A 143 17.13 -6.87 -4.96
C PHE A 143 16.66 -5.93 -3.84
N PRO A 144 16.25 -4.68 -4.17
CA PRO A 144 15.68 -3.77 -3.17
C PRO A 144 14.49 -4.40 -2.47
N GLN A 145 14.56 -4.58 -1.15
CA GLN A 145 13.60 -5.31 -0.33
C GLN A 145 12.58 -4.41 0.37
N GLY A 146 12.31 -3.21 -0.17
CA GLY A 146 11.48 -2.21 0.51
C GLY A 146 10.05 -2.67 0.81
N VAL A 147 9.42 -3.44 -0.09
CA VAL A 147 8.07 -3.98 0.12
C VAL A 147 8.13 -5.22 1.01
N GLU A 148 9.11 -6.09 0.81
CA GLU A 148 9.33 -7.31 1.60
C GLU A 148 9.63 -6.99 3.06
N ILE A 149 10.30 -5.89 3.36
CA ILE A 149 10.47 -5.40 4.74
C ILE A 149 9.11 -5.13 5.40
N LEU A 150 8.15 -4.53 4.67
CA LEU A 150 6.79 -4.35 5.19
C LEU A 150 6.08 -5.68 5.42
N TYR A 151 6.33 -6.69 4.57
CA TYR A 151 5.83 -8.06 4.81
C TYR A 151 6.41 -8.63 6.10
N GLY A 152 7.71 -8.45 6.34
CA GLY A 152 8.34 -8.84 7.60
C GLY A 152 7.70 -8.18 8.82
N VAL A 153 7.39 -6.89 8.73
CA VAL A 153 6.63 -6.19 9.77
C VAL A 153 5.26 -6.85 9.98
N ALA A 154 4.47 -7.04 8.92
CA ALA A 154 3.14 -7.63 9.02
C ALA A 154 3.18 -9.07 9.57
N ILE A 155 4.10 -9.92 9.08
CA ILE A 155 4.29 -11.30 9.56
C ILE A 155 4.69 -11.29 11.04
N SER A 156 5.60 -10.41 11.45
CA SER A 156 5.99 -10.29 12.86
C SER A 156 4.81 -9.93 13.78
N LEU A 157 3.87 -9.13 13.27
CA LEU A 157 2.69 -8.69 14.00
C LEU A 157 1.67 -9.84 14.17
N PHE A 158 1.35 -10.53 13.10
CA PHE A 158 0.24 -11.50 13.05
C PHE A 158 0.69 -12.96 13.18
N GLY A 159 1.99 -13.24 13.08
CA GLY A 159 2.56 -14.58 13.23
C GLY A 159 2.22 -15.54 12.09
N ARG A 160 1.87 -15.02 10.90
CA ARG A 160 1.49 -15.83 9.74
C ARG A 160 1.74 -15.12 8.41
N ASP A 161 2.11 -15.87 7.39
CA ASP A 161 2.46 -15.37 6.05
C ASP A 161 1.29 -14.70 5.31
N THR A 162 0.06 -15.11 5.65
CA THR A 162 -1.16 -14.48 5.10
C THR A 162 -1.29 -12.99 5.44
N ALA A 163 -0.47 -12.46 6.35
CA ALA A 163 -0.44 -11.04 6.67
C ALA A 163 0.27 -10.19 5.60
N ALA A 164 1.03 -10.79 4.69
CA ALA A 164 1.82 -10.07 3.69
C ALA A 164 0.97 -9.54 2.53
N ALA A 165 0.13 -10.40 1.92
CA ALA A 165 -0.65 -10.02 0.74
C ALA A 165 -1.61 -8.84 0.97
N PRO A 166 -2.25 -8.63 2.13
CA PRO A 166 -3.01 -7.41 2.43
C PRO A 166 -2.20 -6.12 2.31
N ILE A 167 -0.89 -6.14 2.54
CA ILE A 167 -0.01 -4.97 2.32
C ILE A 167 0.09 -4.68 0.81
N HIS A 168 0.29 -5.72 -0.02
CA HIS A 168 0.33 -5.55 -1.48
C HIS A 168 -1.04 -5.12 -2.04
N TRP A 169 -2.13 -5.69 -1.54
CA TRP A 169 -3.49 -5.22 -1.84
C TRP A 169 -3.65 -3.73 -1.55
N TRP A 170 -3.12 -3.26 -0.40
CA TRP A 170 -3.19 -1.85 -0.03
C TRP A 170 -2.42 -0.95 -1.00
N PHE A 171 -1.25 -1.36 -1.48
CA PHE A 171 -0.56 -0.65 -2.56
C PHE A 171 -1.41 -0.55 -3.83
N GLY A 172 -2.14 -1.62 -4.17
CA GLY A 172 -3.10 -1.59 -5.28
C GLY A 172 -4.21 -0.56 -5.08
N VAL A 173 -4.76 -0.46 -3.87
CA VAL A 173 -5.75 0.59 -3.53
C VAL A 173 -5.15 1.99 -3.71
N LEU A 174 -3.92 2.21 -3.23
CA LEU A 174 -3.23 3.50 -3.40
C LEU A 174 -2.96 3.81 -4.88
N ALA A 175 -2.58 2.81 -5.69
CA ALA A 175 -2.42 2.95 -7.13
C ALA A 175 -3.73 3.39 -7.81
N LEU A 176 -4.84 2.73 -7.47
CA LEU A 176 -6.16 3.08 -8.01
C LEU A 176 -6.63 4.48 -7.55
N LEU A 177 -6.30 4.89 -6.33
CA LEU A 177 -6.56 6.26 -5.84
C LEU A 177 -5.74 7.28 -6.63
N ALA A 178 -4.45 7.02 -6.90
CA ALA A 178 -3.60 7.90 -7.68
C ALA A 178 -4.12 8.04 -9.13
N ILE A 179 -4.37 6.93 -9.80
CA ILE A 179 -4.91 6.90 -11.17
C ILE A 179 -6.28 7.58 -11.23
N GLY A 180 -7.20 7.21 -10.33
CA GLY A 180 -8.55 7.79 -10.28
C GLY A 180 -8.53 9.29 -9.97
N GLY A 181 -7.62 9.72 -9.09
CA GLY A 181 -7.41 11.13 -8.78
C GLY A 181 -6.93 11.92 -10.00
N LEU A 182 -5.91 11.39 -10.69
CA LEU A 182 -5.37 11.96 -11.92
C LEU A 182 -6.47 12.12 -13.00
N ILE A 183 -7.24 11.05 -13.24
CA ILE A 183 -8.34 11.09 -14.21
C ILE A 183 -9.44 12.08 -13.77
N THR A 184 -9.73 12.16 -12.47
CA THR A 184 -10.70 13.15 -11.97
C THR A 184 -10.23 14.58 -12.25
N ARG A 185 -8.94 14.86 -12.07
CA ARG A 185 -8.34 16.19 -12.27
C ARG A 185 -8.39 16.64 -13.72
N TYR A 186 -8.08 15.75 -14.67
CA TYR A 186 -7.99 16.10 -16.09
C TYR A 186 -9.30 15.89 -16.86
N LEU A 187 -10.19 15.03 -16.38
CA LEU A 187 -11.47 14.71 -17.02
C LEU A 187 -12.64 14.98 -16.05
N ASN A 188 -13.09 13.95 -15.34
CA ASN A 188 -14.16 14.04 -14.35
C ASN A 188 -14.23 12.78 -13.47
N THR A 189 -15.05 12.84 -12.42
CA THR A 189 -15.23 11.74 -11.46
C THR A 189 -15.84 10.49 -12.10
N SER A 190 -16.76 10.62 -13.07
CA SER A 190 -17.35 9.48 -13.74
C SER A 190 -16.30 8.72 -14.57
N ALA A 191 -15.50 9.43 -15.37
CA ALA A 191 -14.40 8.85 -16.13
C ALA A 191 -13.39 8.13 -15.21
N ALA A 192 -13.10 8.69 -14.04
CA ALA A 192 -12.22 8.06 -13.05
C ALA A 192 -12.76 6.70 -12.59
N TRP A 193 -14.03 6.61 -12.22
CA TRP A 193 -14.65 5.35 -11.80
C TRP A 193 -14.67 4.31 -12.91
N TRP A 194 -14.97 4.71 -14.16
CA TRP A 194 -14.90 3.82 -15.30
C TRP A 194 -13.47 3.33 -15.58
N THR A 195 -12.47 4.22 -15.49
CA THR A 195 -11.06 3.82 -15.65
C THR A 195 -10.64 2.81 -14.59
N VAL A 196 -10.96 3.06 -13.31
CA VAL A 196 -10.65 2.14 -12.22
C VAL A 196 -11.37 0.81 -12.40
N ALA A 197 -12.65 0.81 -12.83
CA ALA A 197 -13.41 -0.41 -13.09
C ALA A 197 -12.78 -1.22 -14.22
N LEU A 198 -12.43 -0.60 -15.36
CA LEU A 198 -11.74 -1.26 -16.47
C LEU A 198 -10.40 -1.84 -16.03
N THR A 199 -9.64 -1.13 -15.21
CA THR A 199 -8.39 -1.62 -14.63
C THR A 199 -8.63 -2.89 -13.81
N MET A 200 -9.68 -2.92 -12.98
CA MET A 200 -10.02 -4.08 -12.16
C MET A 200 -10.56 -5.29 -12.96
N THR A 201 -10.99 -5.11 -14.23
CA THR A 201 -11.38 -6.23 -15.09
C THR A 201 -10.20 -6.95 -15.74
N ALA A 202 -9.00 -6.36 -15.71
CA ALA A 202 -7.78 -7.01 -16.20
C ALA A 202 -7.41 -8.17 -15.26
N TRP A 203 -7.62 -9.40 -15.71
CA TRP A 203 -7.47 -10.62 -14.91
C TRP A 203 -6.12 -10.73 -14.20
N SER A 204 -5.02 -10.52 -14.95
CA SER A 204 -3.67 -10.59 -14.40
C SER A 204 -3.43 -9.55 -13.31
N LEU A 205 -3.92 -8.32 -13.50
CA LEU A 205 -3.80 -7.27 -12.51
C LEU A 205 -4.62 -7.58 -11.26
N TRP A 206 -5.85 -8.10 -11.43
CA TRP A 206 -6.71 -8.49 -10.31
C TRP A 206 -6.08 -9.60 -9.46
N LEU A 207 -5.43 -10.60 -10.10
CA LEU A 207 -4.70 -11.65 -9.38
C LEU A 207 -3.57 -11.09 -8.52
N LEU A 208 -2.85 -10.08 -9.00
CA LEU A 208 -1.76 -9.43 -8.26
C LEU A 208 -2.22 -8.84 -6.92
N PHE A 209 -3.48 -8.41 -6.81
CA PHE A 209 -4.02 -7.93 -5.54
C PHE A 209 -4.04 -9.00 -4.44
N GLY A 210 -4.12 -10.28 -4.80
CA GLY A 210 -4.16 -11.40 -3.86
C GLY A 210 -2.79 -11.99 -3.54
N TRP A 211 -1.72 -11.58 -4.24
CA TRP A 211 -0.38 -12.16 -4.09
C TRP A 211 0.57 -11.17 -3.40
N PRO A 212 1.42 -11.63 -2.47
CA PRO A 212 2.43 -10.79 -1.83
C PRO A 212 3.64 -10.59 -2.76
N TYR A 213 3.45 -9.80 -3.82
CA TYR A 213 4.44 -9.40 -4.82
C TYR A 213 4.86 -7.94 -4.57
N VAL A 214 5.54 -7.30 -5.53
CA VAL A 214 5.96 -5.90 -5.46
C VAL A 214 5.34 -5.03 -6.56
N ASP A 215 4.68 -5.64 -7.54
CA ASP A 215 4.18 -5.00 -8.78
C ASP A 215 3.22 -3.85 -8.48
N LEU A 216 2.24 -4.05 -7.58
CA LEU A 216 1.29 -3.00 -7.23
C LEU A 216 1.93 -1.83 -6.48
N ALA A 217 3.00 -2.08 -5.73
CA ALA A 217 3.79 -1.01 -5.14
C ALA A 217 4.53 -0.21 -6.22
N MET A 218 5.11 -0.90 -7.22
CA MET A 218 5.73 -0.23 -8.36
C MET A 218 4.71 0.62 -9.14
N VAL A 219 3.50 0.10 -9.38
CA VAL A 219 2.41 0.86 -10.02
C VAL A 219 2.00 2.05 -9.15
N ALA A 220 1.86 1.87 -7.84
CA ALA A 220 1.47 2.95 -6.92
C ALA A 220 2.49 4.10 -6.96
N TYR A 221 3.76 3.81 -6.75
CA TYR A 221 4.81 4.83 -6.79
C TYR A 221 4.98 5.45 -8.18
N GLY A 222 4.85 4.66 -9.25
CA GLY A 222 4.92 5.17 -10.62
C GLY A 222 3.74 6.06 -11.00
N ALA A 223 2.55 5.81 -10.47
CA ALA A 223 1.37 6.66 -10.70
C ALA A 223 1.33 7.90 -9.81
N GLY A 224 2.12 7.94 -8.74
CA GLY A 224 2.20 9.06 -7.78
C GLY A 224 3.25 10.11 -8.14
N VAL A 225 3.99 9.93 -9.24
CA VAL A 225 5.00 10.85 -9.78
C VAL A 225 4.43 11.62 -10.95
#